data_23da9511429b6ceaaeba37e12e5d872c
#
_entry.id   23da9511429b6ceaaeba37e12e5d872c
#
_cell.length_a   1.000
_cell.length_b   1.000
_cell.length_c   1.000
_cell.angle_alpha   90.00
_cell.angle_beta   90.00
_cell.angle_gamma   90.00
#
_symmetry.space_group_name_H-M   'P 1'
#
loop_
_entity.id
_entity.type
_entity.pdbx_description
1 polymer ?
#
loop_
_entity_poly.entity_id
_entity_poly.type
_entity_poly.pdbx_seq_one_letter_code
_entity_poly.pdbx_strand_id
1 'polypeptide(L)'
;GVFPQLDVITRAVRLENTGTAPVTVKKAMSMEMDYEYRELDAVHFYGKHNMERQMERTHLGHGNWSVGSIRGTSSHHHNPFVILCDRNTEEAHGDCYGFALAYSGNFIFETEVDQVGHTRVEMGINPYHFSWTLEKGDVFETPEVIMTYSAEGFGKLSRNYHDAYRSNLIRSKYVDQPRPVLVNNWEATYFDFDADKLYHIAEEAKNIGLDMFVLDDGWFGKRDNDFCALGDWVVNEDKIKGGLPALAERIHGLGLKFGLWVEPEMINEDSDLYREHPDWALKIPGRAMNRSRHQLNLDITRKEVRDHVMNQIFSVLDACKVDYVKWDMNRSVDNVFSAALPRECQGEVYHRYVLAVYEMMESLVQRYPDLLFEGCSGGGGRFEAGMLYYSPQIWCSDNTDAIDRLKIQYGTSFGYPISAMGSHVSVCPNHQSGRITPFETRGIVASAGTFGYELDLMKMSE
;
A
#
# COMPACT_ATOMS: atom_id res chain seq x y z
N GLY A 1 -21.07 11.00 4.03
CA GLY A 1 -21.79 9.94 4.73
C GLY A 1 -21.81 10.14 6.24
N VAL A 2 -22.80 9.55 6.92
CA VAL A 2 -22.90 9.55 8.39
C VAL A 2 -23.22 8.14 8.86
N PHE A 3 -22.40 7.59 9.76
CA PHE A 3 -22.47 6.23 10.29
C PHE A 3 -22.58 6.27 11.82
N PRO A 4 -23.80 6.55 12.38
CA PRO A 4 -23.95 6.80 13.81
C PRO A 4 -23.58 5.61 14.71
N GLN A 5 -23.72 4.37 14.21
CA GLN A 5 -23.37 3.15 14.96
C GLN A 5 -21.86 2.92 15.10
N LEU A 6 -21.08 3.63 14.27
CA LEU A 6 -19.63 3.53 14.22
C LEU A 6 -18.93 4.80 14.74
N ASP A 7 -19.71 5.85 15.10
CA ASP A 7 -19.21 7.18 15.43
C ASP A 7 -18.33 7.77 14.31
N VAL A 8 -18.71 7.54 13.03
CA VAL A 8 -17.93 7.93 11.85
C VAL A 8 -18.76 8.82 10.93
N ILE A 9 -18.08 9.84 10.39
CA ILE A 9 -18.58 10.71 9.33
C ILE A 9 -17.58 10.64 8.16
N THR A 10 -18.09 10.62 6.93
CA THR A 10 -17.26 10.71 5.73
C THR A 10 -17.62 11.95 4.92
N ARG A 11 -16.62 12.56 4.27
CA ARG A 11 -16.80 13.76 3.46
C ARG A 11 -15.95 13.70 2.18
N ALA A 12 -16.58 14.07 1.07
CA ALA A 12 -15.96 14.32 -0.21
C ALA A 12 -16.65 15.49 -0.88
N VAL A 13 -16.02 16.07 -1.90
CA VAL A 13 -16.54 17.21 -2.67
C VAL A 13 -16.70 16.76 -4.13
N ARG A 14 -17.86 17.04 -4.71
CA ARG A 14 -18.14 16.84 -6.13
C ARG A 14 -18.20 18.22 -6.82
N LEU A 15 -17.33 18.40 -7.80
CA LEU A 15 -17.25 19.60 -8.63
C LEU A 15 -17.78 19.27 -10.02
N GLU A 16 -18.72 20.07 -10.54
CA GLU A 16 -19.27 19.90 -11.88
C GLU A 16 -19.15 21.22 -12.65
N ASN A 17 -18.59 21.18 -13.85
CA ASN A 17 -18.55 22.34 -14.74
C ASN A 17 -19.88 22.48 -15.50
N THR A 18 -20.78 23.29 -14.99
CA THR A 18 -22.05 23.62 -15.64
C THR A 18 -21.94 24.82 -16.61
N GLY A 19 -20.74 25.42 -16.71
CA GLY A 19 -20.45 26.54 -17.60
C GLY A 19 -20.29 26.14 -19.06
N THR A 20 -19.87 27.10 -19.89
CA THR A 20 -19.66 26.90 -21.33
C THR A 20 -18.18 26.84 -21.73
N ALA A 21 -17.28 27.15 -20.82
CA ALA A 21 -15.83 27.11 -21.03
C ALA A 21 -15.16 26.13 -20.08
N PRO A 22 -14.00 25.57 -20.46
CA PRO A 22 -13.20 24.72 -19.57
C PRO A 22 -12.81 25.44 -18.28
N VAL A 23 -12.80 24.70 -17.16
CA VAL A 23 -12.37 25.19 -15.84
C VAL A 23 -11.21 24.30 -15.35
N THR A 24 -10.13 24.93 -14.91
CA THR A 24 -9.00 24.21 -14.32
C THR A 24 -9.02 24.32 -12.80
N VAL A 25 -9.20 23.18 -12.14
CA VAL A 25 -9.09 23.01 -10.68
C VAL A 25 -7.61 22.93 -10.30
N LYS A 26 -7.15 23.77 -9.37
CA LYS A 26 -5.75 23.81 -8.90
C LYS A 26 -5.56 23.30 -7.47
N LYS A 27 -6.60 23.40 -6.65
CA LYS A 27 -6.65 22.87 -5.27
C LYS A 27 -8.04 22.26 -5.07
N ALA A 28 -8.10 21.04 -4.58
CA ALA A 28 -9.35 20.33 -4.31
C ALA A 28 -9.23 19.60 -2.97
N MET A 29 -9.65 20.28 -1.89
CA MET A 29 -9.72 19.67 -0.58
C MET A 29 -11.02 18.89 -0.44
N SER A 30 -10.92 17.74 0.22
CA SER A 30 -12.07 16.86 0.48
C SER A 30 -12.88 17.32 1.67
N MET A 31 -12.23 17.97 2.62
CA MET A 31 -12.87 18.51 3.82
C MET A 31 -12.18 19.78 4.31
N GLU A 32 -12.94 20.61 4.98
CA GLU A 32 -12.52 21.75 5.79
C GLU A 32 -13.36 21.76 7.06
N MET A 33 -12.72 22.06 8.20
CA MET A 33 -13.36 22.15 9.51
C MET A 33 -12.65 23.21 10.36
N ASP A 34 -13.42 24.01 11.10
CA ASP A 34 -12.91 25.03 12.02
C ASP A 34 -13.17 24.65 13.47
N TYR A 35 -12.17 24.85 14.32
CA TYR A 35 -12.24 24.76 15.78
C TYR A 35 -12.06 26.14 16.40
N GLU A 36 -13.01 26.55 17.23
CA GLU A 36 -12.96 27.85 17.89
C GLU A 36 -12.28 27.73 19.26
N TYR A 37 -11.33 28.62 19.56
CA TYR A 37 -10.69 28.81 20.86
C TYR A 37 -10.19 27.51 21.51
N ARG A 38 -9.56 26.62 20.74
CA ARG A 38 -9.08 25.33 21.23
C ARG A 38 -7.61 25.16 20.95
N GLU A 39 -6.81 24.97 22.01
CA GLU A 39 -5.42 24.55 21.89
C GLU A 39 -5.36 23.05 21.56
N LEU A 40 -4.83 22.72 20.40
CA LEU A 40 -4.75 21.34 19.92
C LEU A 40 -3.30 20.91 19.72
N ASP A 41 -3.06 19.62 19.95
CA ASP A 41 -1.89 18.91 19.46
C ASP A 41 -2.28 18.10 18.23
N ALA A 42 -1.34 17.95 17.27
CA ALA A 42 -1.43 17.03 16.17
C ALA A 42 -0.60 15.78 16.44
N VAL A 43 -1.22 14.61 16.36
CA VAL A 43 -0.53 13.32 16.36
C VAL A 43 -0.51 12.80 14.92
N HIS A 44 0.69 12.56 14.40
CA HIS A 44 0.89 12.07 13.05
C HIS A 44 1.90 10.93 13.01
N PHE A 45 1.91 10.21 11.90
CA PHE A 45 2.68 8.99 11.71
C PHE A 45 3.64 9.19 10.56
N TYR A 46 4.90 9.47 10.90
CA TYR A 46 5.99 9.68 9.95
C TYR A 46 6.87 8.44 9.82
N GLY A 47 7.79 8.44 8.88
CA GLY A 47 8.76 7.37 8.77
C GLY A 47 9.59 7.39 7.50
N LYS A 48 10.13 6.22 7.24
CA LYS A 48 10.89 5.91 6.04
C LYS A 48 10.71 4.43 5.71
N HIS A 49 11.18 3.97 4.56
CA HIS A 49 11.32 2.55 4.28
C HIS A 49 12.00 1.82 5.44
N ASN A 50 11.43 0.73 5.91
CA ASN A 50 11.87 -0.07 7.06
C ASN A 50 11.72 0.57 8.45
N MET A 51 11.08 1.72 8.56
CA MET A 51 10.71 2.35 9.85
C MET A 51 9.45 3.21 9.64
N GLU A 52 8.39 2.58 9.21
CA GLU A 52 7.11 3.21 8.89
C GLU A 52 6.32 3.57 10.15
N ARG A 53 5.47 4.57 10.03
CA ARG A 53 4.43 4.97 11.00
C ARG A 53 4.94 5.14 12.44
N GLN A 54 6.06 5.86 12.58
CA GLN A 54 6.53 6.31 13.89
C GLN A 54 5.64 7.46 14.36
N MET A 55 5.08 7.35 15.55
CA MET A 55 4.19 8.36 16.11
C MET A 55 4.97 9.59 16.58
N GLU A 56 4.50 10.77 16.19
CA GLU A 56 4.97 12.05 16.71
C GLU A 56 3.78 12.92 17.10
N ARG A 57 3.92 13.66 18.20
CA ARG A 57 2.92 14.59 18.70
C ARG A 57 3.50 15.99 18.74
N THR A 58 2.84 16.92 18.04
CA THR A 58 3.27 18.32 17.89
C THR A 58 2.20 19.27 18.37
N HIS A 59 2.57 20.26 19.21
CA HIS A 59 1.66 21.31 19.60
C HIS A 59 1.44 22.30 18.44
N LEU A 60 0.17 22.60 18.14
CA LEU A 60 -0.20 23.57 17.12
C LEU A 60 -0.15 24.99 17.69
N GLY A 61 0.78 25.80 17.19
CA GLY A 61 0.87 27.23 17.49
C GLY A 61 0.34 28.08 16.34
N HIS A 62 0.34 29.43 16.51
CA HIS A 62 -0.07 30.34 15.45
C HIS A 62 0.69 30.11 14.15
N GLY A 63 -0.05 30.17 13.03
CA GLY A 63 0.46 29.91 11.69
C GLY A 63 0.14 28.51 11.20
N ASN A 64 0.86 28.07 10.17
CA ASN A 64 0.56 26.84 9.46
C ASN A 64 1.41 25.67 9.96
N TRP A 65 0.77 24.50 10.07
CA TRP A 65 1.40 23.20 10.22
C TRP A 65 0.81 22.24 9.20
N SER A 66 1.65 21.41 8.56
CA SER A 66 1.17 20.44 7.58
C SER A 66 2.03 19.20 7.51
N VAL A 67 1.40 18.10 7.12
CA VAL A 67 2.03 16.84 6.71
C VAL A 67 1.41 16.35 5.41
N GLY A 68 2.19 15.63 4.59
CA GLY A 68 1.69 15.17 3.31
C GLY A 68 2.72 14.42 2.49
N SER A 69 2.35 14.07 1.28
CA SER A 69 3.21 13.43 0.29
C SER A 69 3.17 14.17 -1.04
N ILE A 70 4.34 14.25 -1.69
CA ILE A 70 4.52 14.70 -3.08
C ILE A 70 5.29 13.65 -3.89
N ARG A 71 5.19 12.36 -3.49
CA ARG A 71 5.96 11.24 -4.03
C ARG A 71 5.17 10.39 -5.02
N GLY A 72 4.00 10.85 -5.42
CA GLY A 72 3.08 10.11 -6.29
C GLY A 72 2.31 9.00 -5.58
N THR A 73 2.62 8.74 -4.32
CA THR A 73 1.94 7.81 -3.43
C THR A 73 1.71 8.44 -2.07
N SER A 74 0.90 7.81 -1.21
CA SER A 74 0.78 8.20 0.21
C SER A 74 2.11 8.12 0.94
N SER A 75 2.98 7.19 0.59
CA SER A 75 4.40 7.04 0.94
C SER A 75 4.72 6.65 2.40
N HIS A 76 5.98 6.23 2.61
CA HIS A 76 6.51 5.92 3.95
C HIS A 76 6.71 7.17 4.84
N HIS A 77 6.79 8.37 4.24
CA HIS A 77 7.24 9.58 4.95
C HIS A 77 6.19 10.10 5.91
N HIS A 78 4.95 10.19 5.47
CA HIS A 78 3.80 10.53 6.28
C HIS A 78 2.62 9.66 5.86
N ASN A 79 1.87 9.17 6.83
CA ASN A 79 0.65 8.43 6.57
C ASN A 79 -0.53 9.41 6.42
N PRO A 80 -1.49 9.19 5.51
CA PRO A 80 -2.69 10.02 5.37
C PRO A 80 -3.71 9.79 6.50
N PHE A 81 -3.20 9.71 7.73
CA PHE A 81 -3.95 9.58 8.97
C PHE A 81 -3.35 10.50 10.02
N VAL A 82 -4.17 11.41 10.53
CA VAL A 82 -3.78 12.40 11.54
C VAL A 82 -4.83 12.47 12.64
N ILE A 83 -4.41 12.67 13.88
CA ILE A 83 -5.30 12.90 15.01
C ILE A 83 -5.03 14.28 15.57
N LEU A 84 -6.06 15.10 15.73
CA LEU A 84 -6.02 16.31 16.55
C LEU A 84 -6.57 15.97 17.94
N CYS A 85 -5.93 16.48 18.99
CA CYS A 85 -6.35 16.14 20.34
C CYS A 85 -6.04 17.25 21.33
N ASP A 86 -6.73 17.24 22.47
CA ASP A 86 -6.38 18.10 23.60
C ASP A 86 -5.02 17.68 24.17
N ARG A 87 -4.32 18.62 24.82
CA ARG A 87 -2.95 18.44 25.36
C ARG A 87 -2.84 17.28 26.37
N ASN A 88 -3.89 16.97 27.08
CA ASN A 88 -3.96 15.92 28.10
C ASN A 88 -4.56 14.59 27.59
N THR A 89 -4.84 14.48 26.30
CA THR A 89 -5.39 13.24 25.71
C THR A 89 -4.33 12.14 25.72
N GLU A 90 -4.74 10.96 26.20
CA GLU A 90 -3.96 9.74 26.25
C GLU A 90 -4.75 8.56 25.67
N GLU A 91 -4.28 7.34 25.88
CA GLU A 91 -4.88 6.10 25.38
C GLU A 91 -6.34 5.93 25.82
N ALA A 92 -6.66 6.22 27.10
CA ALA A 92 -7.93 5.90 27.73
C ALA A 92 -8.77 7.13 28.15
N HIS A 93 -8.32 8.34 27.86
CA HIS A 93 -9.09 9.57 28.18
C HIS A 93 -8.67 10.75 27.29
N GLY A 94 -9.56 11.75 27.26
CA GLY A 94 -9.36 13.03 26.57
C GLY A 94 -10.01 13.05 25.19
N ASP A 95 -10.25 14.27 24.73
CA ASP A 95 -10.89 14.53 23.44
C ASP A 95 -9.88 14.38 22.29
N CYS A 96 -10.28 13.65 21.25
CA CYS A 96 -9.50 13.51 20.04
C CYS A 96 -10.37 13.35 18.78
N TYR A 97 -9.85 13.86 17.66
CA TYR A 97 -10.50 13.91 16.36
C TYR A 97 -9.58 13.26 15.35
N GLY A 98 -10.03 12.19 14.70
CA GLY A 98 -9.26 11.49 13.68
C GLY A 98 -9.67 11.89 12.27
N PHE A 99 -8.69 11.91 11.37
CA PHE A 99 -8.83 12.21 9.95
C PHE A 99 -8.03 11.20 9.15
N ALA A 100 -8.68 10.44 8.29
CA ALA A 100 -8.05 9.48 7.40
C ALA A 100 -8.52 9.72 5.96
N LEU A 101 -7.60 9.90 5.03
CA LEU A 101 -7.93 10.06 3.61
C LEU A 101 -7.92 8.70 2.91
N ALA A 102 -9.01 8.35 2.26
CA ALA A 102 -9.11 7.16 1.42
C ALA A 102 -8.48 7.42 0.03
N TYR A 103 -7.16 7.59 0.01
CA TYR A 103 -6.42 7.93 -1.20
C TYR A 103 -4.95 7.51 -1.12
N SER A 104 -4.46 6.85 -2.16
CA SER A 104 -3.12 6.27 -2.23
C SER A 104 -2.07 7.18 -2.90
N GLY A 105 -2.47 8.41 -3.28
CA GLY A 105 -1.61 9.37 -3.99
C GLY A 105 -1.07 10.49 -3.12
N ASN A 106 -0.63 11.55 -3.78
CA ASN A 106 -0.16 12.77 -3.13
C ASN A 106 -1.28 13.40 -2.30
N PHE A 107 -1.10 13.49 -1.00
CA PHE A 107 -2.07 14.06 -0.07
C PHE A 107 -1.47 15.20 0.74
N ILE A 108 -2.33 16.02 1.32
CA ILE A 108 -1.97 16.99 2.33
C ILE A 108 -3.02 17.00 3.45
N PHE A 109 -2.54 17.09 4.67
CA PHE A 109 -3.28 17.53 5.84
C PHE A 109 -2.64 18.82 6.31
N GLU A 110 -3.40 19.89 6.41
CA GLU A 110 -2.89 21.18 6.86
C GLU A 110 -3.79 21.82 7.90
N THR A 111 -3.17 22.55 8.83
CA THR A 111 -3.87 23.37 9.83
C THR A 111 -3.32 24.78 9.82
N GLU A 112 -4.18 25.74 10.08
CA GLU A 112 -3.82 27.13 10.35
C GLU A 112 -4.45 27.58 11.67
N VAL A 113 -3.61 28.02 12.61
CA VAL A 113 -4.10 28.70 13.81
C VAL A 113 -3.99 30.22 13.57
N ASP A 114 -5.12 30.90 13.51
CA ASP A 114 -5.21 32.31 13.22
C ASP A 114 -4.83 33.20 14.43
N GLN A 115 -4.85 34.51 14.23
CA GLN A 115 -4.45 35.51 15.25
C GLN A 115 -5.41 35.60 16.45
N VAL A 116 -6.60 34.99 16.36
CA VAL A 116 -7.60 34.97 17.45
C VAL A 116 -7.77 33.60 18.07
N GLY A 117 -6.97 32.61 17.63
CA GLY A 117 -6.96 31.26 18.20
C GLY A 117 -7.95 30.29 17.58
N HIS A 118 -8.49 30.58 16.39
CA HIS A 118 -9.27 29.60 15.63
C HIS A 118 -8.32 28.68 14.86
N THR A 119 -8.60 27.40 14.85
CA THR A 119 -7.83 26.41 14.09
C THR A 119 -8.66 25.92 12.91
N ARG A 120 -8.24 26.25 11.69
CA ARG A 120 -8.76 25.66 10.46
C ARG A 120 -8.00 24.40 10.11
N VAL A 121 -8.71 23.38 9.67
CA VAL A 121 -8.18 22.08 9.28
C VAL A 121 -8.66 21.74 7.89
N GLU A 122 -7.74 21.37 6.99
CA GLU A 122 -8.04 20.92 5.64
C GLU A 122 -7.35 19.60 5.35
N MET A 123 -8.01 18.70 4.59
CA MET A 123 -7.42 17.46 4.10
C MET A 123 -7.91 17.15 2.68
N GLY A 124 -6.99 16.69 1.83
CA GLY A 124 -7.32 16.33 0.45
C GLY A 124 -6.10 16.01 -0.41
N ILE A 125 -6.28 16.10 -1.73
CA ILE A 125 -5.20 15.94 -2.70
C ILE A 125 -4.19 17.09 -2.53
N ASN A 126 -2.90 16.75 -2.47
CA ASN A 126 -1.84 17.74 -2.41
C ASN A 126 -1.83 18.61 -3.68
N PRO A 127 -1.91 19.94 -3.58
CA PRO A 127 -1.93 20.83 -4.74
C PRO A 127 -0.59 20.90 -5.50
N TYR A 128 0.48 20.31 -4.96
CA TYR A 128 1.77 20.26 -5.63
C TYR A 128 1.71 19.46 -6.93
N HIS A 129 2.03 20.13 -8.04
CA HIS A 129 1.90 19.58 -9.40
C HIS A 129 0.51 18.99 -9.72
N PHE A 130 -0.53 19.51 -9.08
CA PHE A 130 -1.91 19.13 -9.34
C PHE A 130 -2.61 20.18 -10.21
N SER A 131 -3.25 19.74 -11.25
CA SER A 131 -4.30 20.46 -11.94
C SER A 131 -5.25 19.48 -12.57
N TRP A 132 -6.52 19.83 -12.67
CA TRP A 132 -7.53 19.00 -13.34
C TRP A 132 -8.43 19.89 -14.18
N THR A 133 -8.53 19.59 -15.46
CA THR A 133 -9.38 20.36 -16.39
C THR A 133 -10.74 19.71 -16.50
N LEU A 134 -11.78 20.49 -16.28
CA LEU A 134 -13.17 20.11 -16.45
C LEU A 134 -13.73 20.78 -17.69
N GLU A 135 -14.04 20.01 -18.71
CA GLU A 135 -14.84 20.46 -19.84
C GLU A 135 -16.30 20.66 -19.41
N LYS A 136 -17.13 21.21 -20.29
CA LYS A 136 -18.54 21.37 -19.99
C LYS A 136 -19.22 20.03 -19.70
N GLY A 137 -19.82 19.93 -18.52
CA GLY A 137 -20.52 18.72 -18.06
C GLY A 137 -19.60 17.71 -17.37
N ASP A 138 -18.28 17.95 -17.34
CA ASP A 138 -17.36 17.07 -16.61
C ASP A 138 -17.51 17.24 -15.10
N VAL A 139 -17.22 16.15 -14.40
CA VAL A 139 -17.27 16.03 -12.95
C VAL A 139 -15.91 15.62 -12.41
N PHE A 140 -15.49 16.27 -11.32
CA PHE A 140 -14.38 15.82 -10.49
C PHE A 140 -14.89 15.51 -9.08
N GLU A 141 -14.54 14.34 -8.56
CA GLU A 141 -14.84 13.96 -7.19
C GLU A 141 -13.53 13.81 -6.41
N THR A 142 -13.47 14.48 -5.24
CA THR A 142 -12.31 14.35 -4.37
C THR A 142 -12.33 13.00 -3.65
N PRO A 143 -11.16 12.47 -3.23
CA PRO A 143 -11.11 11.32 -2.33
C PRO A 143 -11.90 11.59 -1.05
N GLU A 144 -12.43 10.53 -0.44
CA GLU A 144 -13.23 10.65 0.79
C GLU A 144 -12.32 10.75 2.01
N VAL A 145 -12.62 11.69 2.92
CA VAL A 145 -12.04 11.75 4.26
C VAL A 145 -12.97 11.05 5.24
N ILE A 146 -12.43 10.10 5.98
CA ILE A 146 -13.12 9.36 7.04
C ILE A 146 -12.75 10.00 8.37
N MET A 147 -13.74 10.48 9.10
CA MET A 147 -13.55 11.24 10.34
C MET A 147 -14.27 10.58 11.51
N THR A 148 -13.66 10.62 12.69
CA THR A 148 -14.28 10.19 13.94
C THR A 148 -13.85 11.06 15.11
N TYR A 149 -14.65 11.06 16.16
CA TYR A 149 -14.38 11.73 17.41
C TYR A 149 -14.44 10.74 18.59
N SER A 150 -13.62 10.98 19.59
CA SER A 150 -13.68 10.26 20.86
C SER A 150 -13.40 11.20 22.02
N ALA A 151 -14.18 11.11 23.10
CA ALA A 151 -13.90 11.72 24.40
C ALA A 151 -13.18 10.73 25.36
N GLU A 152 -12.95 9.49 24.89
CA GLU A 152 -12.37 8.40 25.67
C GLU A 152 -10.95 8.05 25.21
N GLY A 153 -10.24 9.03 24.63
CA GLY A 153 -8.86 8.90 24.20
C GLY A 153 -8.63 8.15 22.89
N PHE A 154 -7.35 7.89 22.59
CA PHE A 154 -6.92 7.31 21.32
C PHE A 154 -7.41 5.87 21.11
N GLY A 155 -7.53 5.08 22.19
CA GLY A 155 -7.96 3.69 22.09
C GLY A 155 -9.39 3.54 21.55
N LYS A 156 -10.33 4.39 21.99
CA LYS A 156 -11.69 4.40 21.44
C LYS A 156 -11.70 4.92 20.01
N LEU A 157 -10.95 5.97 19.71
CA LEU A 157 -10.82 6.52 18.35
C LEU A 157 -10.31 5.45 17.37
N SER A 158 -9.25 4.71 17.75
CA SER A 158 -8.71 3.61 16.96
C SER A 158 -9.75 2.52 16.69
N ARG A 159 -10.52 2.11 17.71
CA ARG A 159 -11.57 1.10 17.55
C ARG A 159 -12.67 1.57 16.60
N ASN A 160 -13.05 2.85 16.62
CA ASN A 160 -14.02 3.41 15.66
C ASN A 160 -13.55 3.21 14.21
N TYR A 161 -12.27 3.52 13.93
CA TYR A 161 -11.67 3.26 12.60
C TYR A 161 -11.62 1.77 12.25
N HIS A 162 -11.16 0.93 13.19
CA HIS A 162 -11.06 -0.51 12.94
C HIS A 162 -12.42 -1.13 12.62
N ASP A 163 -13.47 -0.74 13.36
CA ASP A 163 -14.82 -1.22 13.13
C ASP A 163 -15.39 -0.71 11.81
N ALA A 164 -15.17 0.58 11.50
CA ALA A 164 -15.61 1.17 10.25
C ALA A 164 -14.92 0.51 9.03
N TYR A 165 -13.61 0.25 9.11
CA TYR A 165 -12.90 -0.39 8.01
C TYR A 165 -13.34 -1.83 7.80
N ARG A 166 -13.51 -2.61 8.86
CA ARG A 166 -13.96 -4.00 8.75
C ARG A 166 -15.40 -4.12 8.28
N SER A 167 -16.29 -3.23 8.70
CA SER A 167 -17.72 -3.34 8.38
C SER A 167 -18.13 -2.65 7.07
N ASN A 168 -17.38 -1.61 6.62
CA ASN A 168 -17.83 -0.75 5.51
C ASN A 168 -16.80 -0.54 4.41
N LEU A 169 -15.50 -0.69 4.66
CA LEU A 169 -14.46 -0.37 3.70
C LEU A 169 -13.90 -1.62 3.01
N ILE A 170 -13.44 -2.60 3.80
CA ILE A 170 -12.79 -3.81 3.28
C ILE A 170 -13.84 -4.74 2.66
N ARG A 171 -13.73 -4.99 1.35
CA ARG A 171 -14.73 -5.77 0.59
C ARG A 171 -14.48 -7.27 0.53
N SER A 172 -13.33 -7.72 0.97
CA SER A 172 -12.92 -9.11 0.87
C SER A 172 -13.67 -10.00 1.87
N LYS A 173 -13.98 -11.23 1.46
CA LYS A 173 -14.48 -12.27 2.39
C LYS A 173 -13.54 -12.53 3.57
N TYR A 174 -12.27 -12.25 3.38
CA TYR A 174 -11.25 -12.42 4.42
C TYR A 174 -11.37 -11.41 5.57
N VAL A 175 -12.21 -10.39 5.49
CA VAL A 175 -12.44 -9.47 6.61
C VAL A 175 -12.88 -10.21 7.89
N ASP A 176 -13.72 -11.24 7.74
CA ASP A 176 -14.27 -12.03 8.83
C ASP A 176 -13.73 -13.49 8.89
N GLN A 177 -12.73 -13.80 8.07
CA GLN A 177 -12.13 -15.15 8.03
C GLN A 177 -10.68 -15.11 8.52
N PRO A 178 -10.23 -16.17 9.21
CA PRO A 178 -8.81 -16.34 9.52
C PRO A 178 -7.96 -16.30 8.24
N ARG A 179 -6.83 -15.62 8.32
CA ARG A 179 -5.84 -15.67 7.24
C ARG A 179 -5.12 -17.02 7.25
N PRO A 180 -4.84 -17.61 6.09
CA PRO A 180 -3.96 -18.77 6.04
C PRO A 180 -2.58 -18.41 6.58
N VAL A 181 -2.03 -19.28 7.42
CA VAL A 181 -0.65 -19.13 7.88
C VAL A 181 0.28 -19.52 6.74
N LEU A 182 1.13 -18.61 6.32
CA LEU A 182 1.94 -18.76 5.12
C LEU A 182 3.45 -18.86 5.41
N VAL A 183 4.19 -19.41 4.44
CA VAL A 183 5.62 -19.14 4.29
C VAL A 183 5.85 -18.41 2.96
N ASN A 184 6.62 -17.32 3.01
CA ASN A 184 7.12 -16.61 1.85
C ASN A 184 8.60 -16.96 1.66
N ASN A 185 9.03 -17.26 0.42
CA ASN A 185 10.39 -17.70 0.16
C ASN A 185 11.43 -16.58 0.09
N TRP A 186 11.04 -15.29 0.12
CA TRP A 186 11.96 -14.20 -0.16
C TRP A 186 13.23 -14.25 0.71
N GLU A 187 13.11 -14.18 2.03
CA GLU A 187 14.29 -14.25 2.92
C GLU A 187 14.95 -15.64 2.97
N ALA A 188 14.28 -16.68 2.45
CA ALA A 188 14.87 -18.01 2.36
C ALA A 188 15.83 -18.16 1.18
N THR A 189 15.51 -17.55 0.03
CA THR A 189 16.18 -17.85 -1.23
C THR A 189 16.62 -16.61 -2.02
N TYR A 190 15.96 -15.47 -1.82
CA TYR A 190 16.03 -14.33 -2.73
C TYR A 190 15.82 -14.80 -4.18
N PHE A 191 16.72 -14.47 -5.11
CA PHE A 191 16.67 -14.91 -6.50
C PHE A 191 17.26 -16.30 -6.76
N ASP A 192 17.92 -16.93 -5.78
CA ASP A 192 18.57 -18.24 -5.92
C ASP A 192 17.61 -19.37 -5.59
N PHE A 193 16.76 -19.75 -6.54
CA PHE A 193 15.84 -20.87 -6.42
C PHE A 193 15.58 -21.55 -7.76
N ASP A 194 15.11 -22.79 -7.66
CA ASP A 194 14.50 -23.57 -8.73
C ASP A 194 13.22 -24.25 -8.23
N ALA A 195 12.51 -24.92 -9.12
CA ALA A 195 11.23 -25.58 -8.78
C ALA A 195 11.35 -26.61 -7.66
N ASP A 196 12.46 -27.34 -7.58
CA ASP A 196 12.63 -28.39 -6.56
C ASP A 196 12.94 -27.78 -5.20
N LYS A 197 13.80 -26.77 -5.12
CA LYS A 197 14.05 -26.03 -3.87
C LYS A 197 12.78 -25.40 -3.30
N LEU A 198 11.95 -24.79 -4.15
CA LEU A 198 10.65 -24.20 -3.73
C LEU A 198 9.70 -25.29 -3.24
N TYR A 199 9.64 -26.43 -3.94
CA TYR A 199 8.79 -27.54 -3.54
C TYR A 199 9.20 -28.13 -2.18
N HIS A 200 10.51 -28.28 -1.90
CA HIS A 200 10.99 -28.75 -0.60
C HIS A 200 10.64 -27.79 0.55
N ILE A 201 10.72 -26.47 0.33
CA ILE A 201 10.24 -25.50 1.33
C ILE A 201 8.73 -25.66 1.57
N ALA A 202 7.96 -25.91 0.51
CA ALA A 202 6.53 -26.16 0.65
C ALA A 202 6.22 -27.49 1.36
N GLU A 203 7.01 -28.56 1.14
CA GLU A 203 6.89 -29.83 1.90
C GLU A 203 7.11 -29.59 3.40
N GLU A 204 8.17 -28.87 3.78
CA GLU A 204 8.43 -28.55 5.19
C GLU A 204 7.33 -27.66 5.77
N ALA A 205 6.84 -26.69 5.02
CA ALA A 205 5.69 -25.88 5.43
C ALA A 205 4.47 -26.76 5.76
N LYS A 206 4.19 -27.75 4.91
CA LYS A 206 3.12 -28.72 5.17
C LYS A 206 3.38 -29.58 6.40
N ASN A 207 4.61 -30.04 6.58
CA ASN A 207 5.00 -30.89 7.71
C ASN A 207 4.77 -30.22 9.06
N ILE A 208 5.01 -28.90 9.14
CA ILE A 208 4.77 -28.09 10.36
C ILE A 208 3.36 -27.50 10.43
N GLY A 209 2.48 -27.83 9.48
CA GLY A 209 1.06 -27.49 9.53
C GLY A 209 0.69 -26.10 9.01
N LEU A 210 1.51 -25.51 8.14
CA LEU A 210 1.14 -24.26 7.45
C LEU A 210 0.06 -24.50 6.39
N ASP A 211 -0.58 -23.40 5.96
CA ASP A 211 -1.71 -23.44 5.04
C ASP A 211 -1.35 -23.00 3.61
N MET A 212 -0.26 -22.24 3.43
CA MET A 212 0.04 -21.58 2.15
C MET A 212 1.55 -21.41 1.94
N PHE A 213 1.96 -21.62 0.69
CA PHE A 213 3.29 -21.25 0.20
C PHE A 213 3.16 -20.05 -0.77
N VAL A 214 3.97 -19.02 -0.58
CA VAL A 214 4.01 -17.81 -1.43
C VAL A 214 5.35 -17.73 -2.15
N LEU A 215 5.31 -17.71 -3.47
CA LEU A 215 6.45 -17.45 -4.34
C LEU A 215 6.58 -15.93 -4.55
N ASP A 216 7.64 -15.36 -3.99
CA ASP A 216 7.97 -13.93 -4.09
C ASP A 216 8.71 -13.61 -5.39
N ASP A 217 9.43 -12.49 -5.49
CA ASP A 217 10.12 -11.99 -6.69
C ASP A 217 11.09 -13.01 -7.30
N GLY A 218 11.24 -12.97 -8.63
CA GLY A 218 12.26 -13.76 -9.35
C GLY A 218 11.75 -14.93 -10.20
N TRP A 219 10.44 -15.14 -10.34
CA TRP A 219 9.84 -16.25 -11.07
C TRP A 219 9.64 -15.98 -12.59
N PHE A 220 9.79 -14.75 -13.05
CA PHE A 220 9.42 -14.28 -14.39
C PHE A 220 10.62 -13.75 -15.18
N GLY A 221 10.50 -13.74 -16.50
CA GLY A 221 11.51 -13.21 -17.42
C GLY A 221 12.92 -13.71 -17.10
N LYS A 222 13.92 -12.85 -17.19
CA LYS A 222 15.30 -13.12 -16.76
C LYS A 222 15.60 -12.49 -15.38
N ARG A 223 14.63 -12.56 -14.47
CA ARG A 223 14.67 -11.92 -13.16
C ARG A 223 15.59 -12.66 -12.18
N ASP A 224 16.90 -12.45 -12.31
CA ASP A 224 17.93 -13.00 -11.44
C ASP A 224 18.53 -11.99 -10.45
N ASN A 225 18.09 -10.75 -10.53
CA ASN A 225 18.47 -9.64 -9.66
C ASN A 225 17.52 -8.45 -9.85
N ASP A 226 17.71 -7.38 -9.08
CA ASP A 226 16.86 -6.17 -9.10
C ASP A 226 16.99 -5.32 -10.39
N PHE A 227 17.92 -5.61 -11.30
CA PHE A 227 18.26 -4.74 -12.42
C PHE A 227 17.53 -5.07 -13.73
N CYS A 228 16.80 -6.18 -13.79
CA CYS A 228 16.24 -6.72 -15.02
C CYS A 228 14.83 -7.26 -14.87
N ALA A 229 14.16 -7.42 -16.02
CA ALA A 229 12.94 -8.16 -16.28
C ALA A 229 11.63 -7.63 -15.68
N LEU A 230 11.59 -6.59 -14.83
CA LEU A 230 10.30 -5.99 -14.47
C LEU A 230 9.58 -5.50 -15.72
N GLY A 231 8.32 -5.91 -15.86
CA GLY A 231 7.50 -5.70 -17.05
C GLY A 231 7.28 -6.98 -17.88
N ASP A 232 8.15 -7.98 -17.75
CA ASP A 232 8.11 -9.23 -18.52
C ASP A 232 7.41 -10.34 -17.69
N TRP A 233 6.10 -10.27 -17.53
CA TRP A 233 5.32 -11.20 -16.68
C TRP A 233 5.12 -12.56 -17.36
N VAL A 234 6.22 -13.18 -17.79
CA VAL A 234 6.27 -14.50 -18.41
C VAL A 234 7.13 -15.42 -17.58
N VAL A 235 6.65 -16.62 -17.30
CA VAL A 235 7.36 -17.58 -16.43
C VAL A 235 8.78 -17.88 -16.92
N ASN A 236 9.75 -17.85 -16.02
CA ASN A 236 11.13 -18.27 -16.30
C ASN A 236 11.21 -19.81 -16.20
N GLU A 237 11.13 -20.48 -17.35
CA GLU A 237 11.16 -21.96 -17.40
C GLU A 237 12.55 -22.54 -17.15
N ASP A 238 13.62 -21.75 -17.26
CA ASP A 238 14.97 -22.22 -16.90
C ASP A 238 15.10 -22.41 -15.38
N LYS A 239 14.46 -21.52 -14.59
CA LYS A 239 14.37 -21.62 -13.14
C LYS A 239 13.27 -22.60 -12.69
N ILE A 240 12.09 -22.47 -13.28
CA ILE A 240 10.91 -23.26 -12.91
C ILE A 240 10.67 -24.31 -14.00
N LYS A 241 11.52 -25.32 -14.00
CA LYS A 241 11.44 -26.43 -14.96
C LYS A 241 10.07 -27.11 -14.89
N GLY A 242 9.44 -27.23 -16.06
CA GLY A 242 8.08 -27.76 -16.17
C GLY A 242 7.00 -26.68 -16.08
N GLY A 243 7.39 -25.44 -15.82
CA GLY A 243 6.51 -24.28 -15.76
C GLY A 243 5.87 -24.06 -14.38
N LEU A 244 5.42 -22.84 -14.17
CA LEU A 244 4.78 -22.43 -12.91
C LEU A 244 3.47 -23.20 -12.62
N PRO A 245 2.61 -23.54 -13.62
CA PRO A 245 1.43 -24.34 -13.37
C PRO A 245 1.72 -25.72 -12.78
N ALA A 246 2.80 -26.38 -13.23
CA ALA A 246 3.18 -27.69 -12.68
C ALA A 246 3.69 -27.58 -11.23
N LEU A 247 4.44 -26.53 -10.89
CA LEU A 247 4.85 -26.26 -9.53
C LEU A 247 3.63 -25.96 -8.63
N ALA A 248 2.71 -25.12 -9.07
CA ALA A 248 1.48 -24.80 -8.34
C ALA A 248 0.64 -26.07 -8.08
N GLU A 249 0.49 -26.96 -9.08
CA GLU A 249 -0.22 -28.24 -8.94
C GLU A 249 0.46 -29.14 -7.91
N ARG A 250 1.80 -29.24 -7.91
CA ARG A 250 2.55 -30.00 -6.90
C ARG A 250 2.32 -29.44 -5.50
N ILE A 251 2.31 -28.13 -5.32
CA ILE A 251 2.06 -27.46 -4.03
C ILE A 251 0.61 -27.67 -3.57
N HIS A 252 -0.36 -27.53 -4.46
CA HIS A 252 -1.76 -27.86 -4.17
C HIS A 252 -1.92 -29.35 -3.80
N GLY A 253 -1.13 -30.24 -4.44
CA GLY A 253 -1.09 -31.68 -4.12
C GLY A 253 -0.66 -31.99 -2.69
N LEU A 254 0.10 -31.10 -2.06
CA LEU A 254 0.43 -31.17 -0.62
C LEU A 254 -0.74 -30.71 0.27
N GLY A 255 -1.80 -30.15 -0.32
CA GLY A 255 -2.90 -29.52 0.41
C GLY A 255 -2.59 -28.13 0.92
N LEU A 256 -1.60 -27.46 0.35
CA LEU A 256 -1.30 -26.06 0.58
C LEU A 256 -1.98 -25.18 -0.48
N LYS A 257 -2.29 -23.94 -0.11
CA LYS A 257 -2.61 -22.87 -1.06
C LYS A 257 -1.33 -22.35 -1.71
N PHE A 258 -1.46 -21.78 -2.91
CA PHE A 258 -0.34 -21.22 -3.65
C PHE A 258 -0.53 -19.71 -3.86
N GLY A 259 0.47 -18.90 -3.47
CA GLY A 259 0.51 -17.46 -3.63
C GLY A 259 1.62 -17.00 -4.57
N LEU A 260 1.41 -15.81 -5.17
CA LEU A 260 2.34 -15.24 -6.15
C LEU A 260 2.53 -13.73 -5.90
N TRP A 261 3.77 -13.26 -6.02
CA TRP A 261 4.14 -11.84 -5.98
C TRP A 261 4.13 -11.23 -7.39
N VAL A 262 3.68 -9.98 -7.49
CA VAL A 262 3.75 -9.15 -8.72
C VAL A 262 4.07 -7.70 -8.38
N GLU A 263 4.73 -6.99 -9.30
CA GLU A 263 5.03 -5.54 -9.24
C GLU A 263 4.65 -4.86 -10.57
N PRO A 264 3.35 -4.76 -10.89
CA PRO A 264 2.88 -4.45 -12.24
C PRO A 264 2.99 -2.98 -12.65
N GLU A 265 3.37 -2.10 -11.73
CA GLU A 265 3.50 -0.65 -11.96
C GLU A 265 4.90 -0.24 -12.43
N MET A 266 5.85 -1.18 -12.43
CA MET A 266 7.27 -0.90 -12.66
C MET A 266 7.81 -1.60 -13.89
N ILE A 267 8.93 -1.06 -14.40
CA ILE A 267 9.66 -1.60 -15.55
C ILE A 267 11.15 -1.40 -15.36
N ASN A 268 11.97 -2.40 -15.76
CA ASN A 268 13.41 -2.22 -15.90
C ASN A 268 13.77 -1.84 -17.33
N GLU A 269 14.83 -1.07 -17.50
CA GLU A 269 15.40 -0.81 -18.85
C GLU A 269 15.90 -2.10 -19.51
N ASP A 270 16.36 -3.05 -18.70
CA ASP A 270 16.71 -4.40 -19.14
C ASP A 270 15.51 -5.34 -19.00
N SER A 271 14.47 -5.08 -19.78
CA SER A 271 13.31 -5.95 -20.00
C SER A 271 12.96 -5.98 -21.49
N ASP A 272 12.26 -7.02 -21.91
CA ASP A 272 11.78 -7.12 -23.29
C ASP A 272 10.71 -6.06 -23.55
N LEU A 273 9.83 -5.82 -22.57
CA LEU A 273 8.82 -4.78 -22.64
C LEU A 273 9.43 -3.38 -22.87
N TYR A 274 10.51 -3.03 -22.18
CA TYR A 274 11.14 -1.72 -22.37
C TYR A 274 11.84 -1.61 -23.73
N ARG A 275 12.41 -2.71 -24.23
CA ARG A 275 13.01 -2.74 -25.58
C ARG A 275 11.98 -2.54 -26.68
N GLU A 276 10.76 -3.10 -26.49
CA GLU A 276 9.67 -2.93 -27.44
C GLU A 276 8.98 -1.57 -27.30
N HIS A 277 8.77 -1.10 -26.07
CA HIS A 277 8.00 0.10 -25.75
C HIS A 277 8.72 1.04 -24.77
N PRO A 278 9.84 1.66 -25.15
CA PRO A 278 10.58 2.58 -24.26
C PRO A 278 9.80 3.87 -23.95
N ASP A 279 8.73 4.14 -24.70
CA ASP A 279 7.80 5.25 -24.51
C ASP A 279 6.70 4.96 -23.47
N TRP A 280 6.62 3.72 -22.98
CA TRP A 280 5.68 3.35 -21.93
C TRP A 280 6.17 3.65 -20.50
N ALA A 281 7.44 4.02 -20.36
CA ALA A 281 7.94 4.54 -19.08
C ALA A 281 7.62 6.04 -18.93
N LEU A 282 7.23 6.48 -17.74
CA LEU A 282 7.11 7.90 -17.42
C LEU A 282 8.49 8.57 -17.60
N LYS A 283 8.56 9.61 -18.43
CA LYS A 283 9.82 10.24 -18.81
C LYS A 283 9.65 11.70 -19.20
N ILE A 284 10.33 12.58 -18.51
CA ILE A 284 10.35 14.00 -18.88
C ILE A 284 11.27 14.21 -20.07
N PRO A 285 10.77 14.72 -21.23
CA PRO A 285 11.60 14.93 -22.40
C PRO A 285 12.82 15.83 -22.11
N GLY A 286 14.00 15.40 -22.55
CA GLY A 286 15.24 16.15 -22.39
C GLY A 286 15.86 16.11 -20.99
N ARG A 287 15.31 15.36 -20.04
CA ARG A 287 15.90 15.12 -18.71
C ARG A 287 16.44 13.70 -18.58
N ALA A 288 17.48 13.55 -17.77
CA ALA A 288 17.94 12.22 -17.35
C ALA A 288 16.85 11.52 -16.53
N MET A 289 16.69 10.22 -16.74
CA MET A 289 15.77 9.41 -15.95
C MET A 289 16.32 9.18 -14.53
N ASN A 290 15.47 9.35 -13.54
CA ASN A 290 15.78 8.96 -12.18
C ASN A 290 15.47 7.47 -11.99
N ARG A 291 16.46 6.71 -11.55
CA ARG A 291 16.35 5.29 -11.27
C ARG A 291 16.37 5.09 -9.76
N SER A 292 15.25 4.69 -9.20
CA SER A 292 15.17 4.25 -7.80
C SER A 292 15.00 2.74 -7.79
N ARG A 293 15.81 2.04 -7.00
CA ARG A 293 15.88 0.56 -6.99
C ARG A 293 16.08 -0.05 -8.40
N HIS A 294 16.82 0.66 -9.28
CA HIS A 294 17.13 0.26 -10.66
C HIS A 294 15.91 0.09 -11.59
N GLN A 295 14.76 0.64 -11.21
CA GLN A 295 13.53 0.54 -11.97
C GLN A 295 12.94 1.91 -12.32
N LEU A 296 12.03 1.92 -13.29
CA LEU A 296 11.26 3.06 -13.77
C LEU A 296 9.77 2.81 -13.51
N ASN A 297 8.97 3.90 -13.49
CA ASN A 297 7.52 3.78 -13.43
C ASN A 297 6.95 3.58 -14.85
N LEU A 298 6.06 2.61 -15.01
CA LEU A 298 5.24 2.50 -16.20
C LEU A 298 4.23 3.65 -16.27
N ASP A 299 3.93 4.14 -17.47
CA ASP A 299 2.85 5.08 -17.72
C ASP A 299 1.51 4.35 -17.75
N ILE A 300 1.07 3.88 -16.60
CA ILE A 300 -0.22 3.19 -16.45
C ILE A 300 -1.42 4.14 -16.59
N THR A 301 -1.23 5.45 -16.81
CA THR A 301 -2.31 6.34 -17.21
C THR A 301 -2.84 5.96 -18.60
N ARG A 302 -2.04 5.26 -19.41
CA ARG A 302 -2.37 4.73 -20.73
C ARG A 302 -3.07 3.38 -20.59
N LYS A 303 -4.26 3.27 -21.21
CA LYS A 303 -5.06 2.03 -21.13
C LYS A 303 -4.35 0.83 -21.75
N GLU A 304 -3.67 1.03 -22.88
CA GLU A 304 -2.93 -0.03 -23.57
C GLU A 304 -1.79 -0.62 -22.71
N VAL A 305 -1.17 0.19 -21.85
CA VAL A 305 -0.13 -0.26 -20.90
C VAL A 305 -0.76 -1.14 -19.82
N ARG A 306 -1.85 -0.66 -19.21
CA ARG A 306 -2.58 -1.44 -18.21
C ARG A 306 -3.09 -2.77 -18.77
N ASP A 307 -3.72 -2.73 -19.94
CA ASP A 307 -4.26 -3.93 -20.59
C ASP A 307 -3.15 -4.95 -20.87
N HIS A 308 -1.99 -4.51 -21.37
CA HIS A 308 -0.87 -5.40 -21.66
C HIS A 308 -0.38 -6.11 -20.40
N VAL A 309 -0.05 -5.34 -19.35
CA VAL A 309 0.48 -5.87 -18.09
C VAL A 309 -0.53 -6.80 -17.42
N MET A 310 -1.79 -6.36 -17.30
CA MET A 310 -2.81 -7.16 -16.62
C MET A 310 -3.17 -8.43 -17.40
N ASN A 311 -3.16 -8.41 -18.73
CA ASN A 311 -3.39 -9.64 -19.52
C ASN A 311 -2.28 -10.67 -19.32
N GLN A 312 -1.02 -10.26 -19.21
CA GLN A 312 0.08 -11.19 -18.89
C GLN A 312 -0.11 -11.79 -17.49
N ILE A 313 -0.37 -10.96 -16.48
CA ILE A 313 -0.59 -11.41 -15.10
C ILE A 313 -1.81 -12.34 -15.04
N PHE A 314 -2.94 -11.98 -15.62
CA PHE A 314 -4.13 -12.82 -15.62
C PHE A 314 -3.89 -14.18 -16.28
N SER A 315 -3.10 -14.22 -17.37
CA SER A 315 -2.74 -15.48 -18.02
C SER A 315 -2.00 -16.43 -17.08
N VAL A 316 -1.10 -15.88 -16.24
CA VAL A 316 -0.37 -16.69 -15.24
C VAL A 316 -1.30 -17.10 -14.09
N LEU A 317 -2.10 -16.18 -13.56
CA LEU A 317 -3.01 -16.49 -12.44
C LEU A 317 -4.04 -17.57 -12.81
N ASP A 318 -4.60 -17.49 -14.04
CA ASP A 318 -5.55 -18.49 -14.54
C ASP A 318 -4.90 -19.87 -14.70
N ALA A 319 -3.68 -19.91 -15.25
CA ALA A 319 -2.96 -21.15 -15.48
C ALA A 319 -2.56 -21.85 -14.16
N CYS A 320 -2.23 -21.08 -13.12
CA CYS A 320 -1.71 -21.62 -11.85
C CYS A 320 -2.78 -21.81 -10.77
N LYS A 321 -4.01 -21.34 -10.97
CA LYS A 321 -5.08 -21.32 -9.95
C LYS A 321 -4.59 -20.71 -8.63
N VAL A 322 -4.05 -19.50 -8.71
CA VAL A 322 -3.42 -18.81 -7.59
C VAL A 322 -4.47 -18.45 -6.53
N ASP A 323 -4.17 -18.70 -5.24
CA ASP A 323 -5.04 -18.41 -4.09
C ASP A 323 -4.75 -17.06 -3.44
N TYR A 324 -3.56 -16.49 -3.68
CA TYR A 324 -3.07 -15.28 -3.04
C TYR A 324 -2.19 -14.48 -4.02
N VAL A 325 -2.35 -13.17 -4.02
CA VAL A 325 -1.46 -12.25 -4.74
C VAL A 325 -0.92 -11.20 -3.79
N LYS A 326 0.41 -11.01 -3.78
CA LYS A 326 1.11 -9.88 -3.18
C LYS A 326 1.44 -8.88 -4.29
N TRP A 327 0.80 -7.70 -4.23
CA TRP A 327 1.00 -6.62 -5.18
C TRP A 327 1.95 -5.59 -4.59
N ASP A 328 3.11 -5.47 -5.17
CA ASP A 328 4.18 -4.59 -4.70
C ASP A 328 4.37 -3.36 -5.60
N MET A 329 5.05 -2.36 -5.03
CA MET A 329 5.50 -1.15 -5.69
C MET A 329 6.73 -0.60 -4.95
N ASN A 330 7.91 -0.78 -5.50
CA ASN A 330 9.16 -0.57 -4.75
C ASN A 330 9.84 0.79 -4.97
N ARG A 331 9.14 1.76 -5.54
CA ARG A 331 9.66 3.12 -5.68
C ARG A 331 8.55 4.17 -5.71
N SER A 332 8.90 5.42 -5.41
CA SER A 332 8.03 6.58 -5.62
C SER A 332 7.78 6.84 -7.11
N VAL A 333 6.67 7.48 -7.44
CA VAL A 333 6.39 7.95 -8.80
C VAL A 333 7.09 9.28 -9.00
N ASP A 334 8.02 9.31 -9.93
CA ASP A 334 8.75 10.52 -10.33
C ASP A 334 8.90 10.61 -11.85
N ASN A 335 9.67 11.56 -12.36
CA ASN A 335 9.74 11.85 -13.79
C ASN A 335 8.37 12.03 -14.45
N VAL A 336 7.46 12.67 -13.75
CA VAL A 336 6.03 12.71 -14.04
C VAL A 336 5.75 13.51 -15.29
N PHE A 337 5.68 12.78 -16.39
CA PHE A 337 5.27 13.26 -17.70
C PHE A 337 4.78 12.06 -18.51
N SER A 338 3.52 12.10 -18.94
CA SER A 338 2.94 11.12 -19.83
C SER A 338 3.01 11.62 -21.28
N ALA A 339 3.64 10.84 -22.16
CA ALA A 339 3.68 11.16 -23.58
C ALA A 339 2.30 11.08 -24.28
N ALA A 340 1.35 10.43 -23.64
CA ALA A 340 -0.03 10.30 -24.15
C ALA A 340 -0.94 11.49 -23.78
N LEU A 341 -0.53 12.34 -22.86
CA LEU A 341 -1.32 13.49 -22.43
C LEU A 341 -0.78 14.80 -23.04
N PRO A 342 -1.66 15.75 -23.41
CA PRO A 342 -1.25 17.07 -23.85
C PRO A 342 -0.55 17.83 -22.71
N ARG A 343 0.21 18.85 -23.07
CA ARG A 343 1.04 19.62 -22.13
C ARG A 343 0.25 20.25 -20.98
N GLU A 344 -0.94 20.73 -21.27
CA GLU A 344 -1.88 21.36 -20.33
C GLU A 344 -2.44 20.37 -19.29
N CYS A 345 -2.48 19.08 -19.62
CA CYS A 345 -2.97 18.01 -18.73
C CYS A 345 -1.89 17.29 -17.93
N GLN A 346 -0.62 17.73 -18.01
CA GLN A 346 0.45 17.08 -17.28
C GLN A 346 0.31 17.18 -15.75
N GLY A 347 -0.40 18.16 -15.24
CA GLY A 347 -0.77 18.26 -13.82
C GLY A 347 -1.78 17.21 -13.34
N GLU A 348 -2.38 16.46 -14.26
CA GLU A 348 -3.32 15.38 -13.95
C GLU A 348 -2.64 14.03 -13.74
N VAL A 349 -1.37 13.88 -14.17
CA VAL A 349 -0.68 12.58 -14.25
C VAL A 349 -0.66 11.87 -12.90
N TYR A 350 -0.33 12.54 -11.81
CA TYR A 350 -0.31 11.90 -10.49
C TYR A 350 -1.67 11.33 -10.08
N HIS A 351 -2.73 12.10 -10.27
CA HIS A 351 -4.06 11.63 -9.91
C HIS A 351 -4.56 10.53 -10.86
N ARG A 352 -4.33 10.69 -12.18
CA ARG A 352 -4.64 9.65 -13.17
C ARG A 352 -3.89 8.35 -12.92
N TYR A 353 -2.65 8.42 -12.43
CA TYR A 353 -1.87 7.26 -12.04
C TYR A 353 -2.55 6.48 -10.91
N VAL A 354 -2.98 7.17 -9.85
CA VAL A 354 -3.69 6.52 -8.73
C VAL A 354 -5.01 5.90 -9.17
N LEU A 355 -5.79 6.60 -10.01
CA LEU A 355 -7.04 6.05 -10.57
C LEU A 355 -6.76 4.81 -11.42
N ALA A 356 -5.65 4.80 -12.16
CA ALA A 356 -5.22 3.66 -12.96
C ALA A 356 -4.84 2.45 -12.08
N VAL A 357 -4.12 2.67 -10.96
CA VAL A 357 -3.86 1.62 -9.97
C VAL A 357 -5.15 1.02 -9.44
N TYR A 358 -6.11 1.87 -9.08
CA TYR A 358 -7.41 1.40 -8.60
C TYR A 358 -8.19 0.60 -9.66
N GLU A 359 -8.15 1.03 -10.92
CA GLU A 359 -8.77 0.29 -12.03
C GLU A 359 -8.13 -1.10 -12.21
N MET A 360 -6.79 -1.18 -12.15
CA MET A 360 -6.07 -2.45 -12.25
C MET A 360 -6.41 -3.38 -11.07
N MET A 361 -6.41 -2.87 -9.84
CA MET A 361 -6.77 -3.64 -8.64
C MET A 361 -8.23 -4.07 -8.65
N GLU A 362 -9.14 -3.17 -9.09
CA GLU A 362 -10.56 -3.52 -9.23
C GLU A 362 -10.75 -4.67 -10.22
N SER A 363 -10.03 -4.65 -11.35
CA SER A 363 -10.09 -5.73 -12.35
C SER A 363 -9.62 -7.08 -11.78
N LEU A 364 -8.61 -7.04 -10.88
CA LEU A 364 -8.12 -8.24 -10.18
C LEU A 364 -9.17 -8.80 -9.20
N VAL A 365 -9.70 -7.95 -8.31
CA VAL A 365 -10.65 -8.42 -7.28
C VAL A 365 -11.99 -8.83 -7.86
N GLN A 366 -12.42 -8.22 -8.97
CA GLN A 366 -13.64 -8.64 -9.68
C GLN A 366 -13.45 -9.99 -10.40
N ARG A 367 -12.28 -10.21 -11.00
CA ARG A 367 -11.98 -11.46 -11.71
C ARG A 367 -11.78 -12.64 -10.73
N TYR A 368 -11.17 -12.38 -9.57
CA TYR A 368 -10.84 -13.39 -8.58
C TYR A 368 -11.40 -13.03 -7.20
N PRO A 369 -12.72 -13.08 -6.99
CA PRO A 369 -13.36 -12.64 -5.74
C PRO A 369 -12.97 -13.47 -4.51
N ASP A 370 -12.42 -14.65 -4.72
CA ASP A 370 -11.97 -15.57 -3.67
C ASP A 370 -10.49 -15.46 -3.34
N LEU A 371 -9.74 -14.69 -4.11
CA LEU A 371 -8.31 -14.47 -3.94
C LEU A 371 -8.03 -13.69 -2.64
N LEU A 372 -7.05 -14.13 -1.88
CA LEU A 372 -6.48 -13.27 -0.82
C LEU A 372 -5.52 -12.27 -1.46
N PHE A 373 -5.87 -11.00 -1.41
CA PHE A 373 -5.07 -9.93 -1.97
C PHE A 373 -4.31 -9.20 -0.87
N GLU A 374 -2.98 -9.12 -0.98
CA GLU A 374 -2.12 -8.34 -0.08
C GLU A 374 -1.49 -7.19 -0.83
N GLY A 375 -1.64 -5.98 -0.29
CA GLY A 375 -0.92 -4.79 -0.76
C GLY A 375 0.51 -4.75 -0.19
N CYS A 376 1.46 -4.33 -1.02
CA CYS A 376 2.83 -4.00 -0.62
C CYS A 376 3.28 -2.75 -1.39
N SER A 377 4.14 -1.94 -0.80
CA SER A 377 4.77 -0.82 -1.50
C SER A 377 6.12 -0.53 -0.85
N GLY A 378 7.09 -1.39 -1.14
CA GLY A 378 8.33 -1.44 -0.37
C GLY A 378 7.99 -1.50 1.11
N GLY A 379 7.28 -2.54 1.55
CA GLY A 379 6.62 -2.57 2.85
C GLY A 379 5.32 -1.77 2.89
N GLY A 380 5.17 -0.93 3.90
CA GLY A 380 3.95 -0.19 4.21
C GLY A 380 3.84 1.21 3.57
N GLY A 381 4.44 1.45 2.41
CA GLY A 381 4.42 2.77 1.76
C GLY A 381 3.05 3.23 1.29
N ARG A 382 2.09 2.32 1.13
CA ARG A 382 0.67 2.62 0.84
C ARG A 382 -0.23 1.90 1.85
N PHE A 383 0.11 1.94 3.12
CA PHE A 383 -0.75 1.38 4.18
C PHE A 383 -1.78 2.43 4.59
N GLU A 384 -2.91 2.47 3.90
CA GLU A 384 -3.97 3.46 4.11
C GLU A 384 -5.35 2.98 3.62
N ALA A 385 -6.40 3.76 3.87
CA ALA A 385 -7.80 3.37 3.64
C ALA A 385 -8.13 3.09 2.16
N GLY A 386 -7.50 3.81 1.20
CA GLY A 386 -7.73 3.57 -0.23
C GLY A 386 -7.26 2.20 -0.69
N MET A 387 -6.09 1.75 -0.19
CA MET A 387 -5.59 0.40 -0.48
C MET A 387 -6.39 -0.68 0.24
N LEU A 388 -6.84 -0.43 1.48
CA LEU A 388 -7.66 -1.39 2.23
C LEU A 388 -9.02 -1.65 1.58
N TYR A 389 -9.51 -0.76 0.73
CA TYR A 389 -10.72 -0.98 -0.06
C TYR A 389 -10.59 -2.18 -1.01
N TYR A 390 -9.38 -2.44 -1.52
CA TYR A 390 -9.07 -3.54 -2.44
C TYR A 390 -8.43 -4.72 -1.73
N SER A 391 -7.51 -4.47 -0.82
CA SER A 391 -6.69 -5.50 -0.15
C SER A 391 -7.04 -5.60 1.34
N PRO A 392 -7.52 -6.77 1.81
CA PRO A 392 -7.90 -6.95 3.22
C PRO A 392 -6.71 -6.96 4.16
N GLN A 393 -5.51 -7.04 3.64
CA GLN A 393 -4.25 -6.96 4.37
C GLN A 393 -3.16 -6.27 3.53
N ILE A 394 -2.20 -5.66 4.23
CA ILE A 394 -1.08 -4.95 3.63
C ILE A 394 0.20 -5.36 4.38
N TRP A 395 1.27 -5.60 3.64
CA TRP A 395 2.59 -5.85 4.22
C TRP A 395 3.03 -4.62 5.03
N CYS A 396 3.20 -4.82 6.33
CA CYS A 396 3.34 -3.71 7.27
C CYS A 396 4.66 -2.95 7.10
N SER A 397 5.76 -3.69 6.84
CA SER A 397 7.11 -3.17 6.62
C SER A 397 8.01 -4.27 6.08
N ASP A 398 8.94 -3.92 5.19
CA ASP A 398 10.03 -4.81 4.78
C ASP A 398 11.03 -5.05 5.92
N ASN A 399 11.00 -4.26 6.99
CA ASN A 399 11.74 -4.55 8.19
C ASN A 399 11.04 -5.65 8.97
N THR A 400 11.60 -6.85 8.94
CA THR A 400 11.11 -8.04 9.64
C THR A 400 11.72 -8.21 11.04
N ASP A 401 12.57 -7.27 11.49
CA ASP A 401 13.12 -7.31 12.84
C ASP A 401 12.01 -7.13 13.89
N ALA A 402 11.86 -8.12 14.78
CA ALA A 402 10.76 -8.14 15.74
C ALA A 402 10.76 -6.93 16.69
N ILE A 403 11.92 -6.42 17.06
CA ILE A 403 12.01 -5.28 18.00
C ILE A 403 11.60 -3.97 17.32
N ASP A 404 12.02 -3.76 16.07
CA ASP A 404 11.62 -2.60 15.30
C ASP A 404 10.11 -2.69 14.94
N ARG A 405 9.60 -3.90 14.65
CA ARG A 405 8.17 -4.15 14.39
C ARG A 405 7.27 -3.78 15.56
N LEU A 406 7.72 -3.83 16.82
CA LEU A 406 6.95 -3.35 17.96
C LEU A 406 6.48 -1.91 17.76
N LYS A 407 7.37 -1.01 17.30
CA LYS A 407 7.02 0.39 17.03
C LYS A 407 6.20 0.55 15.76
N ILE A 408 6.58 -0.14 14.69
CA ILE A 408 5.91 -0.07 13.38
C ILE A 408 4.46 -0.56 13.49
N GLN A 409 4.23 -1.72 14.12
CA GLN A 409 2.89 -2.30 14.30
C GLN A 409 2.04 -1.49 15.29
N TYR A 410 2.65 -0.99 16.38
CA TYR A 410 1.95 -0.11 17.32
C TYR A 410 1.48 1.17 16.64
N GLY A 411 2.36 1.90 15.94
CA GLY A 411 1.97 3.11 15.22
C GLY A 411 0.91 2.83 14.15
N THR A 412 1.00 1.69 13.45
CA THR A 412 0.00 1.26 12.48
C THR A 412 -1.37 1.04 13.13
N SER A 413 -1.41 0.48 14.34
CA SER A 413 -2.66 0.13 15.04
C SER A 413 -3.49 1.33 15.47
N PHE A 414 -2.95 2.55 15.47
CA PHE A 414 -3.75 3.76 15.74
C PHE A 414 -4.84 3.98 14.67
N GLY A 415 -4.51 3.79 13.42
CA GLY A 415 -5.45 4.03 12.32
C GLY A 415 -6.05 2.76 11.71
N TYR A 416 -5.41 1.59 11.87
CA TYR A 416 -5.74 0.41 11.08
C TYR A 416 -5.85 -0.86 11.92
N PRO A 417 -6.82 -1.76 11.59
CA PRO A 417 -7.02 -2.99 12.36
C PRO A 417 -5.81 -3.92 12.23
N ILE A 418 -5.44 -4.58 13.31
CA ILE A 418 -4.32 -5.54 13.33
C ILE A 418 -4.52 -6.70 12.36
N SER A 419 -5.77 -7.07 12.06
CA SER A 419 -6.11 -8.09 11.05
C SER A 419 -5.75 -7.68 9.61
N ALA A 420 -5.40 -6.42 9.39
CA ALA A 420 -4.92 -5.92 8.10
C ALA A 420 -3.39 -5.84 8.00
N MET A 421 -2.64 -6.15 9.06
CA MET A 421 -1.19 -6.03 9.10
C MET A 421 -0.51 -7.35 8.77
N GLY A 422 0.21 -7.44 7.64
CA GLY A 422 1.12 -8.55 7.35
C GLY A 422 2.29 -8.57 8.35
N SER A 423 2.48 -9.70 9.05
CA SER A 423 3.52 -9.85 10.06
C SER A 423 4.08 -11.27 10.08
N HIS A 424 5.39 -11.41 9.82
CA HIS A 424 6.03 -12.72 9.68
C HIS A 424 7.17 -12.90 10.68
N VAL A 425 7.40 -14.15 11.05
CA VAL A 425 8.62 -14.59 11.72
C VAL A 425 9.73 -14.67 10.68
N SER A 426 10.77 -13.86 10.85
CA SER A 426 11.90 -13.76 9.92
C SER A 426 13.08 -14.64 10.32
N VAL A 427 14.08 -14.67 9.45
CA VAL A 427 15.39 -15.31 9.70
C VAL A 427 16.11 -14.67 10.91
N CYS A 428 17.01 -15.42 11.52
CA CYS A 428 17.88 -14.95 12.62
C CYS A 428 19.33 -15.40 12.37
N PRO A 429 20.32 -14.47 12.36
CA PRO A 429 20.19 -13.01 12.57
C PRO A 429 19.31 -12.33 11.53
N ASN A 430 18.59 -11.27 11.93
CA ASN A 430 17.69 -10.55 11.00
C ASN A 430 18.49 -9.90 9.86
N HIS A 431 18.01 -10.03 8.63
CA HIS A 431 18.71 -9.52 7.43
C HIS A 431 18.79 -7.99 7.36
N GLN A 432 17.84 -7.26 7.95
CA GLN A 432 17.79 -5.79 7.93
C GLN A 432 18.68 -5.17 9.01
N SER A 433 18.60 -5.69 10.23
CA SER A 433 19.24 -5.09 11.42
C SER A 433 20.47 -5.84 11.89
N GLY A 434 20.67 -7.10 11.49
CA GLY A 434 21.68 -8.01 12.04
C GLY A 434 21.38 -8.47 13.47
N ARG A 435 20.22 -8.10 14.04
CA ARG A 435 19.87 -8.42 15.43
C ARG A 435 19.57 -9.91 15.60
N ILE A 436 20.02 -10.46 16.72
CA ILE A 436 19.68 -11.82 17.16
C ILE A 436 18.54 -11.71 18.18
N THR A 437 17.37 -12.18 17.81
CA THR A 437 16.17 -12.18 18.66
C THR A 437 15.67 -13.60 18.85
N PRO A 438 15.34 -14.04 20.09
CA PRO A 438 14.81 -15.38 20.34
C PRO A 438 13.57 -15.70 19.48
N PHE A 439 13.42 -16.96 19.12
CA PHE A 439 12.31 -17.41 18.27
C PHE A 439 10.94 -17.07 18.88
N GLU A 440 10.77 -17.32 20.17
CA GLU A 440 9.55 -16.97 20.91
C GLU A 440 9.19 -15.48 20.81
N THR A 441 10.16 -14.59 20.97
CA THR A 441 9.95 -13.14 20.85
C THR A 441 9.51 -12.78 19.43
N ARG A 442 10.15 -13.36 18.40
CA ARG A 442 9.77 -13.15 17.00
C ARG A 442 8.33 -13.64 16.74
N GLY A 443 7.98 -14.81 17.27
CA GLY A 443 6.64 -15.38 17.19
C GLY A 443 5.57 -14.52 17.87
N ILE A 444 5.83 -14.03 19.10
CA ILE A 444 4.90 -13.17 19.83
C ILE A 444 4.63 -11.88 19.06
N VAL A 445 5.66 -11.23 18.54
CA VAL A 445 5.50 -9.98 17.77
C VAL A 445 4.74 -10.23 16.45
N ALA A 446 5.08 -11.30 15.71
CA ALA A 446 4.38 -11.66 14.49
C ALA A 446 2.91 -12.02 14.73
N SER A 447 2.54 -12.56 15.89
CA SER A 447 1.16 -12.88 16.26
C SER A 447 0.25 -11.66 16.41
N ALA A 448 0.80 -10.46 16.46
CA ALA A 448 0.04 -9.21 16.47
C ALA A 448 -0.38 -8.73 15.06
N GLY A 449 -0.51 -9.63 14.09
CA GLY A 449 -0.93 -9.36 12.72
C GLY A 449 -1.40 -10.62 12.01
N THR A 450 -1.46 -10.58 10.67
CA THR A 450 -1.69 -11.77 9.84
C THR A 450 -0.39 -12.58 9.81
N PHE A 451 -0.43 -13.72 10.52
CA PHE A 451 0.77 -14.48 10.86
C PHE A 451 1.33 -15.27 9.68
N GLY A 452 2.65 -15.30 9.57
CA GLY A 452 3.38 -16.11 8.60
C GLY A 452 4.87 -16.24 8.93
N TYR A 453 5.58 -16.87 8.02
CA TYR A 453 7.03 -17.04 8.07
C TYR A 453 7.70 -16.48 6.83
N GLU A 454 8.88 -15.90 7.01
CA GLU A 454 9.73 -15.40 5.95
C GLU A 454 11.18 -15.82 6.26
N LEU A 455 11.45 -17.11 6.09
CA LEU A 455 12.73 -17.74 6.42
C LEU A 455 12.84 -19.09 5.72
N ASP A 456 14.06 -19.66 5.72
CA ASP A 456 14.32 -21.00 5.19
C ASP A 456 13.97 -22.06 6.23
N LEU A 457 12.81 -22.71 6.06
CA LEU A 457 12.33 -23.77 6.95
C LEU A 457 13.27 -24.96 6.98
N MET A 458 14.03 -25.22 5.89
CA MET A 458 15.00 -26.32 5.81
C MET A 458 16.20 -26.14 6.74
N LYS A 459 16.43 -24.92 7.23
CA LYS A 459 17.54 -24.59 8.16
C LYS A 459 17.12 -24.51 9.61
N MET A 460 15.86 -24.78 9.91
CA MET A 460 15.36 -24.77 11.28
C MET A 460 15.61 -26.13 11.95
N SER A 461 15.98 -26.08 13.23
CA SER A 461 16.00 -27.29 14.09
C SER A 461 14.58 -27.61 14.56
N GLU A 462 14.32 -28.88 14.87
CA GLU A 462 13.08 -29.37 15.50
C GLU A 462 12.72 -28.61 16.79
#